data_923d02d69b92dc378d573252efea30f7
#
_entry.id   923d02d69b92dc378d573252efea30f7
#
_cell.length_a   1.000
_cell.length_b   1.000
_cell.length_c   1.000
_cell.angle_alpha   90.00
_cell.angle_beta   90.00
_cell.angle_gamma   90.00
#
_symmetry.space_group_name_H-M   'P 1'
#
loop_
_entity.id
_entity.type
_entity.pdbx_description
1 polymer ?
#
loop_
_entity_poly.entity_id
_entity_poly.type
_entity_poly.pdbx_seq_one_letter_code
_entity_poly.pdbx_strand_id
1 'polypeptide(L)'
;IRLAMAEGFDAGWLLAVPYDAAGEQMGSTLERTAVDGGMDYVIGGVAPDDVADMASIRVYGAYRGPEAAIEGEWSLPVEPAEQRVIPVGRTLEDGFYVERIEVSGMNIAVYYRGGDKSWFVVWATDKNGVRTGVPMGMMSAGAEDGLNLGLWSFETPAALDELASVTLLGETFPLE
;
A
#
# COMPACT_ATOMS: atom_id res chain seq x y z
N ILE A 1 1.27 -10.03 1.10
CA ILE A 1 1.70 -11.41 0.73
C ILE A 1 1.96 -12.18 2.00
N ARG A 2 1.43 -13.40 2.08
CA ARG A 2 1.74 -14.33 3.16
C ARG A 2 2.65 -15.44 2.66
N LEU A 3 3.77 -15.65 3.33
CA LEU A 3 4.66 -16.79 3.10
C LEU A 3 4.50 -17.77 4.25
N ALA A 4 4.00 -19.00 3.94
CA ALA A 4 4.00 -20.08 4.89
C ALA A 4 5.43 -20.65 5.02
N MET A 5 5.88 -20.84 6.26
CA MET A 5 7.22 -21.36 6.53
C MET A 5 7.12 -22.86 6.88
N ALA A 6 8.11 -23.64 6.45
CA ALA A 6 8.25 -25.00 6.91
C ALA A 6 8.60 -25.02 8.39
N GLU A 7 8.15 -26.07 9.09
CA GLU A 7 8.45 -26.24 10.52
C GLU A 7 9.97 -26.24 10.76
N GLY A 8 10.41 -25.43 11.73
CA GLY A 8 11.84 -25.28 12.06
C GLY A 8 12.62 -24.33 11.15
N PHE A 9 11.94 -23.70 10.18
CA PHE A 9 12.56 -22.73 9.30
C PHE A 9 12.61 -21.34 9.96
N ASP A 10 13.80 -20.91 10.35
CA ASP A 10 14.02 -19.51 10.75
C ASP A 10 14.29 -18.68 9.50
N ALA A 11 13.25 -18.03 9.01
CA ALA A 11 13.31 -17.22 7.80
C ALA A 11 14.26 -16.03 7.88
N GLY A 12 14.96 -15.86 8.99
CA GLY A 12 15.91 -14.75 9.11
C GLY A 12 15.30 -13.45 8.61
N TRP A 13 15.86 -12.92 7.56
CA TRP A 13 15.36 -11.74 6.84
C TRP A 13 15.05 -12.11 5.40
N LEU A 14 13.80 -12.30 5.06
CA LEU A 14 13.38 -12.30 3.66
C LEU A 14 13.06 -10.86 3.23
N LEU A 15 13.45 -10.51 2.02
CA LEU A 15 13.08 -9.28 1.34
C LEU A 15 12.13 -9.65 0.19
N ALA A 16 11.01 -8.96 0.11
CA ALA A 16 10.10 -9.06 -1.03
C ALA A 16 10.18 -7.74 -1.80
N VAL A 17 10.60 -7.81 -3.05
CA VAL A 17 10.90 -6.64 -3.88
C VAL A 17 10.04 -6.70 -5.14
N PRO A 18 9.25 -5.66 -5.46
CA PRO A 18 8.46 -5.60 -6.68
C PRO A 18 9.32 -5.23 -7.88
N TYR A 19 8.99 -5.79 -9.03
CA TYR A 19 9.62 -5.53 -10.33
C TYR A 19 8.54 -5.29 -11.39
N ASP A 20 8.84 -4.38 -12.31
CA ASP A 20 8.01 -4.13 -13.47
C ASP A 20 8.18 -5.20 -14.57
N ALA A 21 7.45 -5.05 -15.68
CA ALA A 21 7.53 -5.95 -16.83
C ALA A 21 8.90 -5.88 -17.57
N ALA A 22 9.66 -4.81 -17.40
CA ALA A 22 11.00 -4.68 -17.93
C ALA A 22 12.07 -5.36 -17.04
N GLY A 23 11.67 -5.80 -15.84
CA GLY A 23 12.55 -6.37 -14.85
C GLY A 23 13.31 -5.33 -14.02
N GLU A 24 12.85 -4.08 -14.03
CA GLU A 24 13.40 -3.01 -13.19
C GLU A 24 12.75 -3.05 -11.81
N GLN A 25 13.56 -2.81 -10.78
CA GLN A 25 13.07 -2.77 -9.40
C GLN A 25 12.24 -1.52 -9.17
N MET A 26 11.05 -1.70 -8.64
CA MET A 26 10.15 -0.61 -8.27
C MET A 26 10.45 -0.13 -6.85
N GLY A 27 10.30 1.19 -6.62
CA GLY A 27 10.42 1.78 -5.29
C GLY A 27 9.31 1.26 -4.37
N SER A 28 9.68 0.76 -3.20
CA SER A 28 8.72 0.22 -2.24
C SER A 28 9.23 0.27 -0.81
N THR A 29 8.32 0.21 0.14
CA THR A 29 8.58 -0.09 1.55
C THR A 29 8.13 -1.51 1.87
N LEU A 30 8.76 -2.14 2.84
CA LEU A 30 8.44 -3.50 3.26
C LEU A 30 8.20 -3.53 4.76
N GLU A 31 6.99 -3.87 5.16
CA GLU A 31 6.65 -4.22 6.53
C GLU A 31 6.51 -5.73 6.65
N ARG A 32 6.85 -6.26 7.82
CA ARG A 32 6.83 -7.69 8.12
C ARG A 32 6.18 -7.93 9.45
N THR A 33 5.26 -8.88 9.49
CA THR A 33 4.59 -9.31 10.72
C THR A 33 4.66 -10.82 10.83
N ALA A 34 5.24 -11.32 11.92
CA ALA A 34 5.20 -12.74 12.21
C ALA A 34 3.77 -13.17 12.54
N VAL A 35 3.32 -14.24 11.90
CA VAL A 35 2.01 -14.85 12.11
C VAL A 35 2.19 -16.33 12.39
N ASP A 36 1.14 -16.98 12.91
CA ASP A 36 1.19 -18.41 13.16
C ASP A 36 1.48 -19.20 11.88
N GLY A 37 2.57 -19.93 11.87
CA GLY A 37 3.03 -20.74 10.73
C GLY A 37 3.64 -19.96 9.56
N GLY A 38 3.99 -18.66 9.74
CA GLY A 38 4.58 -17.91 8.64
C GLY A 38 4.93 -16.46 8.91
N MET A 39 5.04 -15.71 7.83
CA MET A 39 5.34 -14.29 7.82
C MET A 39 4.42 -13.57 6.83
N ASP A 40 3.75 -12.54 7.29
CA ASP A 40 3.01 -11.62 6.42
C ASP A 40 3.91 -10.45 6.00
N TYR A 41 3.91 -10.17 4.70
CA TYR A 41 4.63 -9.06 4.09
C TYR A 41 3.62 -8.07 3.52
N VAL A 42 3.75 -6.82 3.93
CA VAL A 42 3.05 -5.70 3.31
C VAL A 42 4.07 -4.88 2.52
N ILE A 43 3.90 -4.86 1.21
CA ILE A 43 4.70 -4.02 0.31
C ILE A 43 3.90 -2.74 0.13
N GLY A 44 4.42 -1.66 0.71
CA GLY A 44 3.84 -0.33 0.61
C GLY A 44 4.67 0.61 -0.23
N GLY A 45 4.21 1.85 -0.41
CA GLY A 45 4.95 2.89 -1.12
C GLY A 45 4.99 2.75 -2.64
N VAL A 46 4.28 1.78 -3.20
CA VAL A 46 4.04 1.69 -4.64
C VAL A 46 2.78 2.49 -4.96
N ALA A 47 2.88 3.46 -5.85
CA ALA A 47 1.71 4.22 -6.27
C ALA A 47 0.70 3.29 -6.97
N PRO A 48 -0.62 3.55 -6.86
CA PRO A 48 -1.62 2.72 -7.53
C PRO A 48 -1.40 2.57 -9.04
N ASP A 49 -0.99 3.65 -9.71
CA ASP A 49 -0.68 3.61 -11.14
C ASP A 49 0.54 2.71 -11.43
N ASP A 50 1.56 2.74 -10.55
CA ASP A 50 2.74 1.87 -10.66
C ASP A 50 2.40 0.40 -10.36
N VAL A 51 1.35 0.12 -9.57
CA VAL A 51 0.90 -1.26 -9.32
C VAL A 51 0.44 -1.93 -10.62
N ALA A 52 -0.13 -1.19 -11.55
CA ALA A 52 -0.53 -1.72 -12.86
C ALA A 52 0.69 -2.20 -13.68
N ASP A 53 1.85 -1.62 -13.47
CA ASP A 53 3.10 -1.99 -14.14
C ASP A 53 3.87 -3.10 -13.39
N MET A 54 3.46 -3.43 -12.17
CA MET A 54 4.08 -4.48 -11.37
C MET A 54 3.82 -5.85 -11.99
N ALA A 55 4.88 -6.48 -12.49
CA ALA A 55 4.80 -7.78 -13.16
C ALA A 55 5.13 -8.94 -12.23
N SER A 56 5.99 -8.72 -11.24
CA SER A 56 6.42 -9.79 -10.32
C SER A 56 6.91 -9.25 -8.99
N ILE A 57 6.90 -10.12 -7.99
CA ILE A 57 7.58 -9.89 -6.72
C ILE A 57 8.62 -10.98 -6.56
N ARG A 58 9.88 -10.56 -6.37
CA ARG A 58 10.97 -11.47 -6.08
C ARG A 58 11.24 -11.51 -4.58
N VAL A 59 11.33 -12.71 -4.05
CA VAL A 59 11.62 -12.94 -2.64
C VAL A 59 13.05 -13.42 -2.51
N TYR A 60 13.86 -12.66 -1.78
CA TYR A 60 15.26 -12.99 -1.54
C TYR A 60 15.48 -13.42 -0.10
N GLY A 61 16.27 -14.46 0.12
CA GLY A 61 16.80 -14.76 1.43
C GLY A 61 17.89 -13.75 1.80
N ALA A 62 17.72 -13.01 2.89
CA ALA A 62 18.75 -12.16 3.41
C ALA A 62 19.60 -12.92 4.44
N TYR A 63 20.88 -12.72 4.33
CA TYR A 63 21.94 -13.40 5.04
C TYR A 63 21.98 -13.08 6.53
N ARG A 64 22.03 -14.11 7.37
CA ARG A 64 22.34 -14.01 8.80
C ARG A 64 23.71 -14.62 9.17
N GLY A 65 24.61 -14.71 8.23
CA GLY A 65 25.90 -15.37 8.37
C GLY A 65 26.02 -16.54 7.40
N PRO A 66 27.27 -17.04 7.18
CA PRO A 66 27.57 -18.02 6.13
C PRO A 66 26.80 -19.34 6.28
N GLU A 67 26.34 -19.65 7.50
CA GLU A 67 25.68 -20.93 7.81
C GLU A 67 24.15 -20.87 7.68
N ALA A 68 23.56 -19.68 7.48
CA ALA A 68 22.11 -19.48 7.43
C ALA A 68 21.65 -18.83 6.11
N ALA A 69 22.47 -18.83 5.08
CA ALA A 69 22.10 -18.32 3.77
C ALA A 69 21.08 -19.23 3.12
N ILE A 70 19.89 -18.69 2.85
CA ILE A 70 18.93 -19.34 1.98
C ILE A 70 19.22 -18.84 0.59
N GLU A 71 19.75 -19.71 -0.23
CA GLU A 71 19.94 -19.40 -1.64
C GLU A 71 18.62 -19.72 -2.37
N GLY A 72 18.05 -18.68 -2.98
CA GLY A 72 16.85 -18.83 -3.78
C GLY A 72 16.30 -17.48 -4.23
N GLU A 73 15.73 -17.48 -5.39
CA GLU A 73 14.96 -16.38 -5.95
C GLU A 73 13.60 -16.93 -6.35
N TRP A 74 12.55 -16.29 -5.84
CA TRP A 74 11.17 -16.68 -6.18
C TRP A 74 10.50 -15.49 -6.85
N SER A 75 9.79 -15.77 -7.93
CA SER A 75 8.99 -14.78 -8.64
C SER A 75 7.52 -15.16 -8.54
N LEU A 76 6.74 -14.25 -8.00
CA LEU A 76 5.29 -14.41 -7.86
C LEU A 76 4.60 -13.48 -8.85
N PRO A 77 3.68 -13.99 -9.70
CA PRO A 77 2.87 -13.12 -10.54
C PRO A 77 2.00 -12.22 -9.65
N VAL A 78 1.81 -10.98 -10.09
CA VAL A 78 0.95 -10.03 -9.39
C VAL A 78 -0.23 -9.71 -10.28
N GLU A 79 -1.43 -9.89 -9.75
CA GLU A 79 -2.65 -9.37 -10.36
C GLU A 79 -3.00 -8.08 -9.63
N PRO A 80 -3.26 -6.97 -10.35
CA PRO A 80 -3.72 -5.74 -9.74
C PRO A 80 -4.98 -5.99 -8.90
N ALA A 81 -4.99 -5.51 -7.67
CA ALA A 81 -6.17 -5.59 -6.83
C ALA A 81 -7.27 -4.70 -7.40
N GLU A 82 -8.52 -5.09 -7.21
CA GLU A 82 -9.65 -4.21 -7.49
C GLU A 82 -9.47 -2.89 -6.72
N GLN A 83 -9.72 -1.79 -7.40
CA GLN A 83 -9.69 -0.46 -6.78
C GLN A 83 -10.91 0.35 -7.17
N ARG A 84 -11.31 1.27 -6.30
CA ARG A 84 -12.36 2.25 -6.56
C ARG A 84 -11.77 3.64 -6.60
N VAL A 85 -12.17 4.41 -7.61
CA VAL A 85 -11.70 5.78 -7.81
C VAL A 85 -12.83 6.75 -7.49
N ILE A 86 -12.57 7.66 -6.57
CA ILE A 86 -13.48 8.75 -6.21
C ILE A 86 -12.94 10.03 -6.84
N PRO A 87 -13.54 10.55 -7.90
CA PRO A 87 -13.16 11.84 -8.45
C PRO A 87 -13.59 12.95 -7.47
N VAL A 88 -12.67 13.83 -7.09
CA VAL A 88 -12.93 14.94 -6.17
C VAL A 88 -12.88 16.28 -6.90
N GLY A 89 -11.78 16.60 -7.57
CA GLY A 89 -11.61 17.74 -8.48
C GLY A 89 -11.83 19.10 -7.82
N ARG A 90 -11.60 19.26 -6.52
CA ARG A 90 -11.86 20.52 -5.81
C ARG A 90 -10.91 20.74 -4.61
N THR A 91 -10.86 21.99 -4.17
CA THR A 91 -10.13 22.36 -2.97
C THR A 91 -10.96 22.04 -1.72
N LEU A 92 -10.32 21.36 -0.78
CA LEU A 92 -10.82 21.05 0.56
C LEU A 92 -10.28 22.07 1.58
N GLU A 93 -10.45 21.77 2.88
CA GLU A 93 -9.87 22.59 3.95
C GLU A 93 -8.34 22.74 3.82
N ASP A 94 -7.80 23.78 4.43
CA ASP A 94 -6.37 24.10 4.46
C ASP A 94 -5.71 24.26 3.07
N GLY A 95 -6.50 24.52 2.03
CA GLY A 95 -5.99 24.80 0.68
C GLY A 95 -5.51 23.58 -0.09
N PHE A 96 -5.84 22.37 0.34
CA PHE A 96 -5.58 21.16 -0.41
C PHE A 96 -6.55 21.04 -1.59
N TYR A 97 -6.03 21.11 -2.81
CA TYR A 97 -6.77 20.69 -3.98
C TYR A 97 -6.60 19.19 -4.15
N VAL A 98 -7.67 18.43 -3.98
CA VAL A 98 -7.68 16.99 -4.16
C VAL A 98 -8.23 16.67 -5.54
N GLU A 99 -7.45 15.98 -6.35
CA GLU A 99 -7.86 15.54 -7.69
C GLU A 99 -8.76 14.31 -7.59
N ARG A 100 -8.25 13.28 -6.93
CA ARG A 100 -8.95 12.00 -6.75
C ARG A 100 -8.47 11.26 -5.53
N ILE A 101 -9.28 10.32 -5.07
CA ILE A 101 -8.95 9.34 -4.05
C ILE A 101 -9.11 7.95 -4.68
N GLU A 102 -8.12 7.10 -4.53
CA GLU A 102 -8.16 5.71 -4.98
C GLU A 102 -8.10 4.78 -3.76
N VAL A 103 -8.99 3.79 -3.74
CA VAL A 103 -9.13 2.88 -2.60
C VAL A 103 -9.04 1.46 -3.11
N SER A 104 -8.11 0.70 -2.55
CA SER A 104 -8.00 -0.74 -2.73
C SER A 104 -8.22 -1.46 -1.41
N GLY A 105 -8.22 -2.78 -1.42
CA GLY A 105 -8.24 -3.57 -0.18
C GLY A 105 -6.98 -3.43 0.68
N MET A 106 -5.93 -2.79 0.18
CA MET A 106 -4.64 -2.65 0.86
C MET A 106 -4.36 -1.23 1.32
N ASN A 107 -4.84 -0.23 0.59
CA ASN A 107 -4.48 1.17 0.83
C ASN A 107 -5.51 2.17 0.32
N ILE A 108 -5.32 3.42 0.75
CA ILE A 108 -5.97 4.61 0.24
C ILE A 108 -4.88 5.51 -0.32
N ALA A 109 -5.00 5.89 -1.58
CA ALA A 109 -4.14 6.85 -2.24
C ALA A 109 -4.90 8.15 -2.48
N VAL A 110 -4.28 9.29 -2.16
CA VAL A 110 -4.85 10.63 -2.38
C VAL A 110 -3.92 11.41 -3.28
N TYR A 111 -4.43 11.83 -4.43
CA TYR A 111 -3.71 12.68 -5.37
C TYR A 111 -4.12 14.13 -5.14
N TYR A 112 -3.15 14.98 -4.79
CA TYR A 112 -3.44 16.35 -4.37
C TYR A 112 -2.34 17.34 -4.75
N ARG A 113 -2.65 18.63 -4.64
CA ARG A 113 -1.68 19.73 -4.74
C ARG A 113 -2.01 20.83 -3.74
N GLY A 114 -1.02 21.63 -3.39
CA GLY A 114 -1.17 22.71 -2.40
C GLY A 114 -1.27 22.17 -0.97
N GLY A 115 -1.83 23.01 -0.10
CA GLY A 115 -1.96 22.75 1.34
C GLY A 115 -0.77 23.21 2.15
N ASP A 116 -1.06 23.74 3.33
CA ASP A 116 -0.03 24.27 4.25
C ASP A 116 0.49 23.23 5.25
N LYS A 117 -0.15 22.05 5.29
CA LYS A 117 0.21 20.97 6.21
C LYS A 117 1.10 19.95 5.53
N SER A 118 2.12 19.52 6.24
CA SER A 118 3.00 18.43 5.80
C SER A 118 2.38 17.03 5.97
N TRP A 119 1.20 16.94 6.59
CA TRP A 119 0.50 15.67 6.81
C TRP A 119 -0.99 15.91 7.06
N PHE A 120 -1.81 14.94 6.70
CA PHE A 120 -3.23 14.89 7.04
C PHE A 120 -3.65 13.45 7.34
N VAL A 121 -4.76 13.30 8.02
CA VAL A 121 -5.28 12.00 8.43
C VAL A 121 -6.35 11.55 7.46
N VAL A 122 -6.28 10.29 7.07
CA VAL A 122 -7.27 9.61 6.23
C VAL A 122 -7.76 8.38 6.98
N TRP A 123 -9.03 8.06 6.89
CA TRP A 123 -9.56 6.79 7.36
C TRP A 123 -10.71 6.31 6.48
N ALA A 124 -10.88 4.99 6.40
CA ALA A 124 -12.05 4.38 5.82
C ALA A 124 -13.09 4.07 6.90
N THR A 125 -14.34 3.97 6.50
CA THR A 125 -15.43 3.51 7.35
C THR A 125 -16.17 2.40 6.63
N ASP A 126 -16.42 1.30 7.30
CA ASP A 126 -17.16 0.18 6.74
C ASP A 126 -18.69 0.44 6.72
N LYS A 127 -19.44 -0.50 6.14
CA LYS A 127 -20.92 -0.45 6.07
C LYS A 127 -21.60 -0.52 7.43
N ASN A 128 -20.90 -0.92 8.49
CA ASN A 128 -21.39 -0.96 9.87
C ASN A 128 -21.04 0.32 10.64
N GLY A 129 -20.37 1.28 10.01
CA GLY A 129 -19.93 2.53 10.63
C GLY A 129 -18.65 2.39 11.46
N VAL A 130 -17.94 1.26 11.36
CA VAL A 130 -16.67 1.04 12.06
C VAL A 130 -15.54 1.67 11.25
N ARG A 131 -14.72 2.47 11.92
CA ARG A 131 -13.53 3.04 11.31
C ARG A 131 -12.44 1.99 11.19
N THR A 132 -11.95 1.81 10.00
CA THR A 132 -10.75 1.02 9.76
C THR A 132 -9.55 1.95 9.90
N GLY A 133 -8.70 1.66 10.88
CA GLY A 133 -7.51 2.45 11.17
C GLY A 133 -6.54 2.41 9.99
N VAL A 134 -6.04 3.58 9.65
CA VAL A 134 -4.93 3.75 8.70
C VAL A 134 -3.85 4.49 9.46
N PRO A 135 -2.95 3.78 10.14
CA PRO A 135 -2.14 4.35 11.21
C PRO A 135 -1.09 5.33 10.72
N MET A 136 -0.57 5.16 9.53
CA MET A 136 0.47 6.06 9.01
C MET A 136 0.45 6.09 7.48
N GLY A 137 0.49 7.30 6.93
CA GLY A 137 0.63 7.53 5.51
C GLY A 137 2.03 8.00 5.15
N MET A 138 2.47 7.64 3.96
CA MET A 138 3.59 8.29 3.30
C MET A 138 3.07 9.36 2.37
N MET A 139 3.77 10.49 2.33
CA MET A 139 3.49 11.57 1.39
C MET A 139 4.72 11.75 0.51
N SER A 140 4.55 11.71 -0.79
CA SER A 140 5.60 11.99 -1.76
C SER A 140 5.23 13.19 -2.63
N ALA A 141 6.22 14.00 -2.96
CA ALA A 141 6.09 15.07 -3.94
C ALA A 141 6.43 14.54 -5.33
N GLY A 142 5.71 15.06 -6.35
CA GLY A 142 6.07 14.79 -7.74
C GLY A 142 5.52 13.49 -8.30
N ALA A 143 4.35 13.07 -7.85
CA ALA A 143 3.55 12.10 -8.57
C ALA A 143 3.10 12.68 -9.95
N GLU A 144 2.34 11.92 -10.69
CA GLU A 144 1.88 12.23 -12.02
C GLU A 144 1.29 13.65 -12.16
N ASP A 145 1.54 14.35 -13.25
CA ASP A 145 1.00 15.68 -13.61
C ASP A 145 1.21 16.81 -12.57
N GLY A 146 2.30 16.74 -11.78
CA GLY A 146 2.60 17.75 -10.76
C GLY A 146 1.69 17.65 -9.52
N LEU A 147 1.02 16.52 -9.35
CA LEU A 147 0.33 16.17 -8.12
C LEU A 147 1.31 15.61 -7.10
N ASN A 148 0.94 15.71 -5.85
CA ASN A 148 1.55 14.94 -4.77
C ASN A 148 0.72 13.68 -4.53
N LEU A 149 1.35 12.64 -4.05
CA LEU A 149 0.69 11.41 -3.64
C LEU A 149 0.81 11.25 -2.13
N GLY A 150 -0.33 11.06 -1.47
CA GLY A 150 -0.40 10.54 -0.11
C GLY A 150 -0.92 9.11 -0.16
N LEU A 151 -0.20 8.18 0.47
CA LEU A 151 -0.55 6.78 0.50
C LEU A 151 -0.69 6.30 1.94
N TRP A 152 -1.83 5.72 2.29
CA TRP A 152 -2.14 5.16 3.60
C TRP A 152 -2.47 3.68 3.45
N SER A 153 -1.72 2.83 4.14
CA SER A 153 -1.93 1.38 4.11
C SER A 153 -2.82 0.93 5.28
N PHE A 154 -3.72 0.01 5.01
CA PHE A 154 -4.49 -0.66 6.07
C PHE A 154 -3.59 -1.58 6.88
N GLU A 155 -3.78 -1.65 8.21
CA GLU A 155 -3.07 -2.61 9.07
C GLU A 155 -3.37 -4.06 8.67
N THR A 156 -4.58 -4.30 8.27
CA THR A 156 -5.06 -5.59 7.74
C THR A 156 -5.79 -5.33 6.43
N PRO A 157 -5.62 -6.16 5.40
CA PRO A 157 -6.36 -6.01 4.17
C PRO A 157 -7.86 -5.89 4.43
N ALA A 158 -8.48 -4.86 3.85
CA ALA A 158 -9.92 -4.63 3.95
C ALA A 158 -10.63 -5.24 2.75
N ALA A 159 -11.81 -5.82 2.96
CA ALA A 159 -12.68 -6.19 1.86
C ALA A 159 -13.27 -4.92 1.24
N LEU A 160 -12.91 -4.64 0.00
CA LEU A 160 -13.27 -3.38 -0.68
C LEU A 160 -14.79 -3.18 -0.78
N ASP A 161 -15.53 -4.26 -0.93
CA ASP A 161 -17.00 -4.29 -0.97
C ASP A 161 -17.66 -4.06 0.41
N GLU A 162 -16.92 -4.18 1.50
CA GLU A 162 -17.39 -3.85 2.86
C GLU A 162 -17.15 -2.39 3.24
N LEU A 163 -16.28 -1.70 2.53
CA LEU A 163 -16.03 -0.28 2.77
C LEU A 163 -17.19 0.58 2.26
N ALA A 164 -17.58 1.58 3.05
CA ALA A 164 -18.67 2.49 2.72
C ALA A 164 -18.19 3.89 2.33
N SER A 165 -17.10 4.36 2.93
CA SER A 165 -16.61 5.72 2.69
C SER A 165 -15.17 5.91 3.09
N VAL A 166 -14.56 6.97 2.56
CA VAL A 166 -13.29 7.53 3.00
C VAL A 166 -13.52 8.91 3.59
N THR A 167 -12.90 9.21 4.70
CA THR A 167 -12.89 10.57 5.27
C THR A 167 -11.47 11.16 5.18
N LEU A 168 -11.40 12.36 4.63
CA LEU A 168 -10.19 13.12 4.39
C LEU A 168 -10.45 14.57 4.79
N LEU A 169 -9.59 15.17 5.63
CA LEU A 169 -9.70 16.57 6.06
C LEU A 169 -11.10 16.93 6.59
N GLY A 170 -11.73 16.03 7.32
CA GLY A 170 -13.07 16.24 7.89
C GLY A 170 -14.24 16.03 6.93
N GLU A 171 -14.00 15.85 5.64
CA GLU A 171 -15.01 15.53 4.65
C GLU A 171 -15.09 14.04 4.36
N THR A 172 -16.31 13.53 4.15
CA THR A 172 -16.58 12.12 3.88
C THR A 172 -17.01 11.91 2.43
N PHE A 173 -16.35 10.98 1.76
CA PHE A 173 -16.55 10.59 0.37
C PHE A 173 -17.10 9.16 0.33
N PRO A 174 -18.31 8.92 -0.19
CA PRO A 174 -18.87 7.58 -0.30
C PRO A 174 -18.10 6.73 -1.32
N LEU A 175 -18.01 5.43 -1.04
CA LEU A 175 -17.55 4.40 -1.96
C LEU A 175 -18.78 3.71 -2.54
N GLU A 176 -19.14 4.07 -3.76
CA GLU A 176 -20.26 3.46 -4.50
C GLU A 176 -19.85 2.14 -5.16
#